data_fce2b0546db96a5cc7f94d1c65cf819c
#
_entry.id   fce2b0546db96a5cc7f94d1c65cf819c
#
_cell.length_a   1.000
_cell.length_b   1.000
_cell.length_c   1.000
_cell.angle_alpha   90.00
_cell.angle_beta   90.00
_cell.angle_gamma   90.00
#
_symmetry.space_group_name_H-M   'P 1'
#
loop_
_entity.id
_entity.type
_entity.pdbx_description
1 polymer ?
#
loop_
_entity_poly.entity_id
_entity_poly.type
_entity_poly.pdbx_seq_one_letter_code
_entity_poly.pdbx_strand_id
1 'polypeptide(L)'
;MKILHHGAVNGVTGSCHELQLDDKQGILIDCGLFQGAEVSGDKSSANDLEINFPIAHIKALVVTHVHIDHVGRIPYLLAAGFEGPIICSEPSALLLPLVLEDAVKIGFTRNKQLLNQFQSVLNKRIVSVPYGKWHPVFEGLSVKLKPAGHILGSAYVECQVGRARQRKKMIFSGDLGAPYSPLLATPKAPYSCDTLVIESTYGDKNHEGRSSRRKRLQQIIEKAVADKGVVLIPAFSIGRTQELLYELESIIHQSSDKPLDDSLKWGDLEVIIDSPLANDFTKSYRQLKQFWDKEARKVLSQGRHPLSFENLLTIDDHETHLQTVRYLQRTARPTIVIAASGMCAGGRIVNYLKALIEDKRTDILFVGYQAQGTAGHDIQTYGERHGYVELDGKRYSINAGIHTISGYSAHAGQRDLLNFVKRMRHKPREIRVVHGDEEAKREFKLRLEQLLGDSTEVVIP
;
A
#
# COMPACT_ATOMS: atom_id res chain seq x y z
N MET A 1 10.47 10.93 -28.00
CA MET A 1 9.73 10.68 -26.74
C MET A 1 9.61 9.20 -26.56
N LYS A 2 10.00 8.66 -25.39
CA LYS A 2 9.99 7.24 -25.02
C LYS A 2 9.48 7.07 -23.62
N ILE A 3 8.90 5.90 -23.29
CA ILE A 3 8.63 5.48 -21.93
C ILE A 3 9.57 4.29 -21.66
N LEU A 4 10.41 4.42 -20.64
CA LEU A 4 11.32 3.39 -20.19
C LEU A 4 10.85 2.88 -18.81
N HIS A 5 11.11 1.63 -18.51
CA HIS A 5 10.73 1.02 -17.25
C HIS A 5 11.97 0.50 -16.55
N HIS A 6 12.28 1.05 -15.38
CA HIS A 6 13.44 0.71 -14.55
C HIS A 6 13.04 -0.20 -13.36
N GLY A 7 11.79 -0.69 -13.36
CA GLY A 7 11.26 -1.60 -12.38
C GLY A 7 9.76 -1.84 -12.55
N ALA A 8 9.18 -2.73 -11.75
CA ALA A 8 7.79 -3.20 -11.78
C ALA A 8 7.35 -3.79 -13.14
N VAL A 9 8.30 -4.39 -13.88
CA VAL A 9 8.03 -5.09 -15.15
C VAL A 9 8.00 -6.59 -14.94
N ASN A 10 8.91 -7.12 -14.14
CA ASN A 10 9.04 -8.56 -13.87
C ASN A 10 8.28 -9.01 -12.61
N GLY A 11 7.64 -8.09 -11.88
CA GLY A 11 6.92 -8.35 -10.64
C GLY A 11 6.12 -7.15 -10.18
N VAL A 12 5.83 -7.11 -8.87
CA VAL A 12 4.97 -6.13 -8.20
C VAL A 12 5.73 -5.06 -7.42
N THR A 13 7.08 -5.02 -7.50
CA THR A 13 7.85 -4.09 -6.66
C THR A 13 8.85 -3.29 -7.49
N GLY A 14 9.47 -2.28 -6.87
CA GLY A 14 10.49 -1.46 -7.53
C GLY A 14 9.94 -0.50 -8.59
N SER A 15 8.68 -0.05 -8.48
CA SER A 15 8.04 0.82 -9.46
C SER A 15 8.92 2.05 -9.78
N CYS A 16 9.33 2.16 -11.04
CA CYS A 16 10.14 3.27 -11.53
C CYS A 16 10.02 3.36 -13.04
N HIS A 17 9.33 4.37 -13.52
CA HIS A 17 9.09 4.58 -14.94
C HIS A 17 9.62 5.92 -15.36
N GLU A 18 10.22 5.99 -16.54
CA GLU A 18 10.77 7.22 -17.09
C GLU A 18 9.95 7.66 -18.32
N LEU A 19 9.53 8.91 -18.31
CA LEU A 19 9.01 9.59 -19.48
C LEU A 19 10.11 10.48 -20.03
N GLN A 20 10.85 9.98 -21.03
CA GLN A 20 11.90 10.69 -21.72
C GLN A 20 11.33 11.45 -22.94
N LEU A 21 11.49 12.78 -22.94
CA LEU A 21 11.04 13.61 -24.07
C LEU A 21 12.10 13.64 -25.17
N ASP A 22 13.35 13.84 -24.76
CA ASP A 22 14.56 13.82 -25.58
C ASP A 22 15.79 13.47 -24.75
N ASP A 23 16.99 13.59 -25.29
CA ASP A 23 18.24 13.24 -24.61
C ASP A 23 18.60 14.20 -23.45
N LYS A 24 17.89 15.31 -23.29
CA LYS A 24 18.17 16.35 -22.27
C LYS A 24 17.07 16.50 -21.24
N GLN A 25 15.88 15.99 -21.52
CA GLN A 25 14.70 16.22 -20.70
C GLN A 25 13.86 14.95 -20.53
N GLY A 26 13.66 14.57 -19.30
CA GLY A 26 12.79 13.50 -18.87
C GLY A 26 12.31 13.70 -17.44
N ILE A 27 11.35 12.90 -17.03
CA ILE A 27 10.91 12.79 -15.64
C ILE A 27 10.83 11.34 -15.24
N LEU A 28 11.01 11.07 -13.95
CA LEU A 28 10.67 9.79 -13.35
C LEU A 28 9.26 9.83 -12.77
N ILE A 29 8.56 8.72 -12.89
CA ILE A 29 7.31 8.42 -12.17
C ILE A 29 7.64 7.29 -11.22
N ASP A 30 7.64 7.58 -9.93
CA ASP A 30 8.08 6.74 -8.83
C ASP A 30 9.59 6.36 -8.87
N CYS A 31 10.10 5.91 -7.75
CA CYS A 31 11.46 5.38 -7.58
C CYS A 31 11.44 4.38 -6.41
N GLY A 32 10.87 3.22 -6.65
CA GLY A 32 10.51 2.24 -5.64
C GLY A 32 11.59 1.24 -5.31
N LEU A 33 11.50 0.64 -4.13
CA LEU A 33 12.35 -0.43 -3.65
C LEU A 33 11.86 -1.79 -4.14
N PHE A 34 12.77 -2.65 -4.55
CA PHE A 34 12.46 -4.07 -4.81
C PHE A 34 12.29 -4.83 -3.50
N GLN A 35 11.37 -5.79 -3.45
CA GLN A 35 11.03 -6.56 -2.25
C GLN A 35 10.74 -8.04 -2.58
N GLY A 36 10.76 -8.91 -1.55
CA GLY A 36 10.36 -10.31 -1.65
C GLY A 36 11.27 -11.15 -2.55
N ALA A 37 10.69 -12.01 -3.37
CA ALA A 37 11.42 -12.91 -4.28
C ALA A 37 12.24 -12.17 -5.34
N GLU A 38 11.95 -10.90 -5.61
CA GLU A 38 12.70 -10.08 -6.55
C GLU A 38 14.09 -9.69 -6.01
N VAL A 39 14.32 -9.82 -4.70
CA VAL A 39 15.61 -9.59 -4.02
C VAL A 39 16.17 -10.84 -3.32
N SER A 40 15.50 -12.00 -3.41
CA SER A 40 15.95 -13.24 -2.78
C SER A 40 16.79 -14.11 -3.72
N GLY A 41 17.84 -14.75 -3.18
CA GLY A 41 18.75 -15.63 -3.91
C GLY A 41 19.90 -14.86 -4.59
N ASP A 42 20.50 -15.45 -5.64
CA ASP A 42 21.59 -14.85 -6.41
C ASP A 42 21.23 -13.52 -7.11
N LYS A 43 19.95 -13.11 -7.00
CA LYS A 43 19.45 -11.84 -7.55
C LYS A 43 19.53 -10.66 -6.57
N SER A 44 19.78 -10.89 -5.27
CA SER A 44 19.96 -9.81 -4.29
C SER A 44 21.38 -9.26 -4.37
N SER A 45 21.62 -8.36 -5.30
CA SER A 45 22.88 -7.61 -5.33
C SER A 45 22.66 -6.21 -4.74
N ALA A 46 23.69 -5.61 -4.15
CA ALA A 46 23.69 -4.18 -3.81
C ALA A 46 23.32 -3.31 -5.02
N ASN A 47 23.46 -3.83 -6.23
CA ASN A 47 23.07 -3.21 -7.50
C ASN A 47 21.57 -2.96 -7.64
N ASP A 48 20.70 -3.72 -6.96
CA ASP A 48 19.24 -3.53 -7.04
C ASP A 48 18.74 -2.30 -6.25
N LEU A 49 19.60 -1.79 -5.33
CA LEU A 49 19.33 -0.57 -4.59
C LEU A 49 19.83 0.66 -5.32
N GLU A 50 20.92 0.55 -6.05
CA GLU A 50 21.55 1.66 -6.75
C GLU A 50 20.74 2.12 -7.97
N ILE A 51 20.96 3.37 -8.36
CA ILE A 51 20.40 3.93 -9.59
C ILE A 51 21.38 3.60 -10.71
N ASN A 52 21.09 2.56 -11.47
CA ASN A 52 21.95 2.00 -12.52
C ASN A 52 21.64 2.50 -13.94
N PHE A 53 20.90 3.61 -14.04
CA PHE A 53 20.54 4.27 -15.29
C PHE A 53 20.92 5.75 -15.26
N PRO A 54 21.15 6.40 -16.44
CA PRO A 54 21.51 7.81 -16.50
C PRO A 54 20.42 8.71 -15.94
N ILE A 55 20.78 9.67 -15.08
CA ILE A 55 19.82 10.61 -14.46
C ILE A 55 20.05 12.08 -14.82
N ALA A 56 21.12 12.42 -15.56
CA ALA A 56 21.47 13.81 -15.87
C ALA A 56 20.37 14.57 -16.63
N HIS A 57 19.56 13.86 -17.42
CA HIS A 57 18.45 14.42 -18.16
C HIS A 57 17.12 14.43 -17.36
N ILE A 58 17.06 13.79 -16.20
CA ILE A 58 15.87 13.74 -15.36
C ILE A 58 15.69 15.06 -14.61
N LYS A 59 14.61 15.78 -14.93
CA LYS A 59 14.31 17.11 -14.39
C LYS A 59 13.38 17.11 -13.19
N ALA A 60 12.60 16.07 -12.99
CA ALA A 60 11.71 15.91 -11.84
C ALA A 60 11.41 14.44 -11.55
N LEU A 61 11.08 14.14 -10.30
CA LEU A 61 10.43 12.91 -9.88
C LEU A 61 8.97 13.22 -9.54
N VAL A 62 8.03 12.46 -10.08
CA VAL A 62 6.61 12.53 -9.73
C VAL A 62 6.25 11.29 -8.94
N VAL A 63 5.79 11.45 -7.71
CA VAL A 63 5.41 10.35 -6.83
C VAL A 63 3.91 10.11 -6.94
N THR A 64 3.53 8.88 -7.31
CA THR A 64 2.12 8.47 -7.36
C THR A 64 1.56 8.28 -5.96
N HIS A 65 2.29 7.58 -5.08
CA HIS A 65 1.96 7.38 -3.68
C HIS A 65 3.20 6.94 -2.87
N VAL A 66 3.04 6.85 -1.56
CA VAL A 66 4.20 6.72 -0.66
C VAL A 66 4.49 5.31 -0.15
N HIS A 67 3.98 4.25 -0.79
CA HIS A 67 4.43 2.90 -0.48
C HIS A 67 5.90 2.72 -0.85
N ILE A 68 6.59 1.84 -0.12
CA ILE A 68 8.05 1.69 -0.20
C ILE A 68 8.52 1.18 -1.58
N ASP A 69 7.72 0.38 -2.24
CA ASP A 69 7.92 -0.13 -3.61
C ASP A 69 7.69 0.94 -4.70
N HIS A 70 7.27 2.16 -4.30
CA HIS A 70 7.15 3.34 -5.16
C HIS A 70 8.10 4.48 -4.78
N VAL A 71 8.62 4.53 -3.55
CA VAL A 71 9.46 5.65 -3.09
C VAL A 71 10.78 5.22 -2.44
N GLY A 72 10.97 3.94 -2.16
CA GLY A 72 12.05 3.46 -1.30
C GLY A 72 13.46 3.66 -1.84
N ARG A 73 13.66 3.88 -3.16
CA ARG A 73 14.96 4.23 -3.74
C ARG A 73 15.18 5.74 -3.88
N ILE A 74 14.27 6.60 -3.41
CA ILE A 74 14.50 8.06 -3.40
C ILE A 74 15.79 8.44 -2.66
N PRO A 75 16.16 7.85 -1.50
CA PRO A 75 17.44 8.14 -0.86
C PRO A 75 18.63 7.84 -1.76
N TYR A 76 18.60 6.74 -2.52
CA TYR A 76 19.65 6.37 -3.49
C TYR A 76 19.67 7.30 -4.70
N LEU A 77 18.50 7.73 -5.17
CA LEU A 77 18.36 8.69 -6.26
C LEU A 77 19.01 10.05 -5.88
N LEU A 78 18.77 10.51 -4.64
CA LEU A 78 19.40 11.73 -4.12
C LEU A 78 20.91 11.54 -3.96
N ALA A 79 21.36 10.40 -3.48
CA ALA A 79 22.79 10.06 -3.35
C ALA A 79 23.49 9.97 -4.71
N ALA A 80 22.78 9.53 -5.77
CA ALA A 80 23.29 9.52 -7.16
C ALA A 80 23.37 10.92 -7.79
N GLY A 81 22.99 11.98 -7.05
CA GLY A 81 23.11 13.37 -7.51
C GLY A 81 21.85 13.95 -8.14
N PHE A 82 20.69 13.34 -7.97
CA PHE A 82 19.43 13.95 -8.41
C PHE A 82 19.12 15.23 -7.63
N GLU A 83 18.92 16.32 -8.36
CA GLU A 83 18.67 17.64 -7.78
C GLU A 83 17.29 18.21 -8.09
N GLY A 84 16.49 17.56 -8.89
CA GLY A 84 15.16 18.01 -9.30
C GLY A 84 14.12 18.01 -8.17
N PRO A 85 12.95 18.63 -8.40
CA PRO A 85 11.82 18.58 -7.49
C PRO A 85 11.21 17.19 -7.42
N ILE A 86 10.65 16.86 -6.25
CA ILE A 86 9.84 15.67 -5.97
C ILE A 86 8.38 16.13 -5.89
N ILE A 87 7.64 15.93 -6.97
CA ILE A 87 6.27 16.41 -7.13
C ILE A 87 5.32 15.33 -6.62
N CYS A 88 4.45 15.65 -5.69
CA CYS A 88 3.47 14.72 -5.14
C CYS A 88 2.18 15.43 -4.71
N SER A 89 1.13 14.67 -4.36
CA SER A 89 -0.11 15.23 -3.82
C SER A 89 0.10 15.87 -2.44
N GLU A 90 -0.82 16.76 -2.06
CA GLU A 90 -0.76 17.42 -0.74
C GLU A 90 -0.69 16.40 0.43
N PRO A 91 -1.51 15.31 0.46
CA PRO A 91 -1.34 14.32 1.51
C PRO A 91 -0.02 13.55 1.41
N SER A 92 0.43 13.20 0.20
CA SER A 92 1.72 12.51 0.03
C SER A 92 2.90 13.37 0.47
N ALA A 93 2.83 14.68 0.31
CA ALA A 93 3.88 15.60 0.78
C ALA A 93 4.06 15.57 2.32
N LEU A 94 2.99 15.32 3.08
CA LEU A 94 3.07 15.14 4.53
C LEU A 94 3.55 13.73 4.92
N LEU A 95 3.18 12.71 4.14
CA LEU A 95 3.42 11.30 4.48
C LEU A 95 4.80 10.79 4.00
N LEU A 96 5.31 11.33 2.89
CA LEU A 96 6.57 10.90 2.27
C LEU A 96 7.79 11.01 3.21
N PRO A 97 7.98 12.10 3.97
CA PRO A 97 9.08 12.20 4.92
C PRO A 97 9.06 11.10 5.98
N LEU A 98 7.88 10.69 6.47
CA LEU A 98 7.74 9.64 7.49
C LEU A 98 8.16 8.28 6.95
N VAL A 99 7.71 7.94 5.72
CA VAL A 99 8.06 6.68 5.07
C VAL A 99 9.56 6.59 4.82
N LEU A 100 10.15 7.66 4.27
CA LEU A 100 11.57 7.64 3.91
C LEU A 100 12.50 7.73 5.12
N GLU A 101 12.07 8.38 6.21
CA GLU A 101 12.81 8.36 7.46
C GLU A 101 12.91 6.96 8.04
N ASP A 102 11.80 6.22 8.06
CA ASP A 102 11.77 4.83 8.51
C ASP A 102 12.63 3.93 7.63
N ALA A 103 12.52 4.08 6.30
CA ALA A 103 13.35 3.34 5.35
C ALA A 103 14.86 3.58 5.56
N VAL A 104 15.25 4.84 5.78
CA VAL A 104 16.65 5.20 6.03
C VAL A 104 17.12 4.68 7.41
N LYS A 105 16.26 4.70 8.43
CA LYS A 105 16.57 4.11 9.75
C LYS A 105 16.82 2.61 9.70
N ILE A 106 16.07 1.91 8.86
CA ILE A 106 16.19 0.46 8.71
C ILE A 106 17.36 0.09 7.81
N GLY A 107 17.49 0.75 6.67
CA GLY A 107 18.43 0.35 5.61
C GLY A 107 19.81 0.99 5.67
N PHE A 108 19.95 2.17 6.29
CA PHE A 108 21.20 2.94 6.21
C PHE A 108 21.81 3.32 7.56
N THR A 109 21.07 4.05 8.39
CA THR A 109 21.65 4.61 9.61
C THR A 109 20.60 5.00 10.63
N ARG A 110 20.92 4.79 11.90
CA ARG A 110 20.15 5.29 13.05
C ARG A 110 20.73 6.58 13.64
N ASN A 111 21.76 7.14 13.01
CA ASN A 111 22.36 8.41 13.46
C ASN A 111 21.40 9.57 13.22
N LYS A 112 20.95 10.20 14.31
CA LYS A 112 19.98 11.30 14.26
C LYS A 112 20.44 12.50 13.44
N GLN A 113 21.73 12.82 13.44
CA GLN A 113 22.26 13.95 12.67
C GLN A 113 22.15 13.69 11.16
N LEU A 114 22.50 12.48 10.70
CA LEU A 114 22.39 12.08 9.29
C LEU A 114 20.92 12.00 8.85
N LEU A 115 20.04 11.49 9.72
CA LEU A 115 18.60 11.49 9.46
C LEU A 115 18.04 12.90 9.29
N ASN A 116 18.43 13.84 10.18
CA ASN A 116 18.00 15.24 10.08
C ASN A 116 18.53 15.93 8.82
N GLN A 117 19.77 15.63 8.41
CA GLN A 117 20.33 16.13 7.14
C GLN A 117 19.54 15.59 5.95
N PHE A 118 19.28 14.29 5.91
CA PHE A 118 18.46 13.67 4.86
C PHE A 118 17.06 14.32 4.79
N GLN A 119 16.38 14.45 5.93
CA GLN A 119 15.06 15.09 6.02
C GLN A 119 15.09 16.54 5.53
N SER A 120 16.15 17.30 5.86
CA SER A 120 16.31 18.67 5.37
C SER A 120 16.45 18.74 3.85
N VAL A 121 17.23 17.83 3.26
CA VAL A 121 17.40 17.74 1.79
C VAL A 121 16.08 17.35 1.13
N LEU A 122 15.42 16.32 1.64
CA LEU A 122 14.14 15.81 1.12
C LEU A 122 13.06 16.90 1.14
N ASN A 123 12.84 17.55 2.28
CA ASN A 123 11.80 18.56 2.46
C ASN A 123 11.99 19.78 1.54
N LYS A 124 13.23 20.16 1.22
CA LYS A 124 13.53 21.25 0.26
C LYS A 124 13.14 20.90 -1.18
N ARG A 125 13.03 19.61 -1.52
CA ARG A 125 12.75 19.14 -2.88
C ARG A 125 11.28 18.78 -3.09
N ILE A 126 10.51 18.56 -2.01
CA ILE A 126 9.09 18.22 -2.11
C ILE A 126 8.31 19.42 -2.63
N VAL A 127 7.57 19.17 -3.72
CA VAL A 127 6.61 20.12 -4.31
C VAL A 127 5.22 19.52 -4.19
N SER A 128 4.43 20.10 -3.28
CA SER A 128 3.05 19.70 -3.03
C SER A 128 2.11 20.28 -4.09
N VAL A 129 1.33 19.43 -4.76
CA VAL A 129 0.42 19.83 -5.83
C VAL A 129 -1.01 19.40 -5.49
N PRO A 130 -2.00 20.31 -5.58
CA PRO A 130 -3.40 19.97 -5.36
C PRO A 130 -3.93 19.07 -6.47
N TYR A 131 -4.82 18.15 -6.10
CA TYR A 131 -5.47 17.27 -7.07
C TYR A 131 -6.24 18.06 -8.14
N GLY A 132 -6.20 17.55 -9.36
CA GLY A 132 -6.99 18.04 -10.49
C GLY A 132 -6.47 19.30 -11.16
N LYS A 133 -5.38 19.90 -10.68
CA LYS A 133 -4.75 21.07 -11.29
C LYS A 133 -3.51 20.67 -12.11
N TRP A 134 -3.33 21.31 -13.27
CA TRP A 134 -2.11 21.15 -14.06
C TRP A 134 -0.97 21.90 -13.39
N HIS A 135 0.16 21.22 -13.21
CA HIS A 135 1.41 21.76 -12.71
C HIS A 135 2.47 21.71 -13.81
N PRO A 136 3.05 22.85 -14.24
CA PRO A 136 4.13 22.86 -15.21
C PRO A 136 5.41 22.32 -14.57
N VAL A 137 6.05 21.35 -15.22
CA VAL A 137 7.34 20.78 -14.74
C VAL A 137 8.48 21.53 -15.41
N PHE A 138 8.42 21.63 -16.72
CA PHE A 138 9.29 22.45 -17.56
C PHE A 138 8.57 22.77 -18.88
N GLU A 139 9.21 23.57 -19.75
CA GLU A 139 8.60 23.94 -21.02
C GLU A 139 8.28 22.71 -21.88
N GLY A 140 7.02 22.53 -22.23
CA GLY A 140 6.56 21.39 -23.02
C GLY A 140 6.07 20.20 -22.19
N LEU A 141 6.18 20.21 -20.86
CA LEU A 141 5.63 19.16 -19.98
C LEU A 141 4.88 19.76 -18.80
N SER A 142 3.66 19.29 -18.61
CA SER A 142 2.87 19.52 -17.40
C SER A 142 2.31 18.22 -16.88
N VAL A 143 2.18 18.11 -15.56
CA VAL A 143 1.58 16.96 -14.87
C VAL A 143 0.32 17.36 -14.12
N LYS A 144 -0.59 16.41 -13.95
CA LYS A 144 -1.79 16.58 -13.12
C LYS A 144 -2.04 15.31 -12.33
N LEU A 145 -2.13 15.46 -11.03
CA LEU A 145 -2.41 14.37 -10.11
C LEU A 145 -3.91 14.23 -9.90
N LYS A 146 -4.41 12.99 -9.94
CA LYS A 146 -5.80 12.67 -9.68
C LYS A 146 -5.91 11.53 -8.68
N PRO A 147 -6.87 11.54 -7.72
CA PRO A 147 -6.98 10.50 -6.72
C PRO A 147 -7.03 9.10 -7.33
N ALA A 148 -6.14 8.22 -6.89
CA ALA A 148 -6.08 6.82 -7.29
C ALA A 148 -6.80 5.88 -6.32
N GLY A 149 -7.12 6.32 -5.10
CA GLY A 149 -7.95 5.58 -4.14
C GLY A 149 -7.28 4.37 -3.49
N HIS A 150 -5.96 4.22 -3.62
CA HIS A 150 -5.18 3.12 -3.09
C HIS A 150 -4.79 3.32 -1.62
N ILE A 151 -4.19 4.47 -1.30
CA ILE A 151 -3.98 5.00 0.05
C ILE A 151 -4.27 6.50 0.07
N LEU A 152 -4.31 7.11 1.26
CA LEU A 152 -4.46 8.56 1.36
C LEU A 152 -3.25 9.25 0.72
N GLY A 153 -3.50 10.12 -0.23
CA GLY A 153 -2.45 10.77 -0.99
C GLY A 153 -2.16 10.11 -2.36
N SER A 154 -2.63 8.88 -2.60
CA SER A 154 -2.37 8.20 -3.87
C SER A 154 -2.99 8.95 -5.07
N ALA A 155 -2.24 8.95 -6.16
CA ALA A 155 -2.63 9.62 -7.40
C ALA A 155 -2.24 8.79 -8.63
N TYR A 156 -3.09 8.78 -9.63
CA TYR A 156 -2.62 8.54 -10.98
C TYR A 156 -2.16 9.86 -11.61
N VAL A 157 -1.16 9.78 -12.49
CA VAL A 157 -0.48 10.93 -13.07
C VAL A 157 -0.87 11.09 -14.52
N GLU A 158 -1.51 12.22 -14.88
CA GLU A 158 -1.68 12.63 -16.26
C GLU A 158 -0.49 13.52 -16.66
N CYS A 159 0.27 13.11 -17.67
CA CYS A 159 1.35 13.88 -18.28
C CYS A 159 0.90 14.45 -19.62
N GLN A 160 1.02 15.76 -19.81
CA GLN A 160 0.72 16.43 -21.06
C GLN A 160 2.01 16.95 -21.66
N VAL A 161 2.40 16.39 -22.82
CA VAL A 161 3.66 16.69 -23.53
C VAL A 161 3.36 17.41 -24.83
N GLY A 162 4.18 18.41 -25.13
CA GLY A 162 4.09 19.19 -26.37
C GLY A 162 3.22 20.42 -26.29
N ARG A 163 3.16 21.18 -27.41
CA ARG A 163 2.46 22.47 -27.50
C ARG A 163 1.23 22.39 -28.38
N ALA A 164 0.21 23.13 -28.00
CA ALA A 164 -1.01 23.35 -28.78
C ALA A 164 -1.66 22.07 -29.37
N ARG A 165 -1.83 21.98 -30.68
CA ARG A 165 -2.52 20.88 -31.37
C ARG A 165 -1.75 19.55 -31.42
N GLN A 166 -0.43 19.56 -31.10
CA GLN A 166 0.42 18.36 -31.10
C GLN A 166 0.61 17.77 -29.70
N ARG A 167 -0.24 18.14 -28.76
CA ARG A 167 -0.16 17.62 -27.38
C ARG A 167 -0.47 16.13 -27.33
N LYS A 168 0.44 15.39 -26.74
CA LYS A 168 0.25 13.98 -26.38
C LYS A 168 -0.02 13.86 -24.88
N LYS A 169 -0.87 12.94 -24.51
CA LYS A 169 -1.23 12.69 -23.12
C LYS A 169 -0.87 11.26 -22.73
N MET A 170 0.01 11.11 -21.77
CA MET A 170 0.33 9.83 -21.15
C MET A 170 -0.25 9.79 -19.75
N ILE A 171 -0.63 8.59 -19.32
CA ILE A 171 -1.14 8.35 -17.97
C ILE A 171 -0.36 7.20 -17.35
N PHE A 172 0.08 7.42 -16.12
CA PHE A 172 0.65 6.41 -15.26
C PHE A 172 -0.31 6.20 -14.09
N SER A 173 -0.84 4.99 -13.97
CA SER A 173 -1.86 4.71 -12.96
C SER A 173 -1.33 4.79 -11.53
N GLY A 174 -0.02 4.52 -11.32
CA GLY A 174 0.42 4.05 -10.02
C GLY A 174 -0.47 2.89 -9.61
N ASP A 175 -0.70 2.73 -8.34
CA ASP A 175 -1.62 1.73 -7.81
C ASP A 175 -3.03 2.30 -7.73
N LEU A 176 -3.97 1.58 -8.32
CA LEU A 176 -5.39 1.93 -8.32
C LEU A 176 -6.10 1.26 -7.17
N GLY A 177 -6.89 2.01 -6.43
CA GLY A 177 -7.63 1.50 -5.30
C GLY A 177 -8.90 0.76 -5.69
N ALA A 178 -9.27 -0.20 -4.83
CA ALA A 178 -10.56 -0.86 -4.91
C ALA A 178 -11.69 0.15 -4.64
N PRO A 179 -12.81 0.07 -5.37
CA PRO A 179 -13.96 0.91 -5.09
C PRO A 179 -14.50 0.65 -3.68
N TYR A 180 -14.99 1.70 -3.05
CA TYR A 180 -15.58 1.66 -1.70
C TYR A 180 -14.57 1.34 -0.57
N SER A 181 -13.29 1.62 -0.76
CA SER A 181 -12.34 1.64 0.36
C SER A 181 -12.71 2.75 1.33
N PRO A 182 -12.78 2.46 2.65
CA PRO A 182 -13.03 3.50 3.65
C PRO A 182 -11.98 4.61 3.57
N LEU A 183 -12.38 5.83 3.92
CA LEU A 183 -11.53 7.02 3.94
C LEU A 183 -11.12 7.54 2.55
N LEU A 184 -11.19 6.74 1.49
CA LEU A 184 -10.57 7.03 0.21
C LEU A 184 -11.61 7.29 -0.89
N ALA A 185 -11.33 8.28 -1.73
CA ALA A 185 -12.14 8.54 -2.90
C ALA A 185 -11.89 7.51 -4.00
N THR A 186 -12.95 6.90 -4.52
CA THR A 186 -12.85 5.97 -5.67
C THR A 186 -12.18 6.65 -6.88
N PRO A 187 -11.22 5.99 -7.55
CA PRO A 187 -10.57 6.54 -8.73
C PRO A 187 -11.59 6.78 -9.85
N LYS A 188 -11.51 7.95 -10.47
CA LYS A 188 -12.32 8.31 -11.63
C LYS A 188 -11.51 8.10 -12.89
N ALA A 189 -12.04 7.34 -13.84
CA ALA A 189 -11.42 7.14 -15.13
C ALA A 189 -11.08 8.47 -15.82
N PRO A 190 -9.90 8.59 -16.44
CA PRO A 190 -9.56 9.77 -17.23
C PRO A 190 -10.43 9.86 -18.49
N TYR A 191 -10.55 11.06 -19.04
CA TYR A 191 -11.33 11.27 -20.26
C TYR A 191 -10.71 10.58 -21.49
N SER A 192 -9.39 10.72 -21.64
CA SER A 192 -8.61 10.15 -22.75
C SER A 192 -7.11 10.16 -22.43
N CYS A 193 -6.34 9.32 -23.11
CA CYS A 193 -4.88 9.44 -23.25
C CYS A 193 -4.43 8.77 -24.56
N ASP A 194 -3.19 9.04 -24.97
CA ASP A 194 -2.54 8.34 -26.08
C ASP A 194 -1.91 7.02 -25.60
N THR A 195 -1.20 7.05 -24.48
CA THR A 195 -0.59 5.88 -23.85
C THR A 195 -1.01 5.80 -22.37
N LEU A 196 -1.37 4.60 -21.92
CA LEU A 196 -1.69 4.28 -20.54
C LEU A 196 -0.67 3.25 -20.01
N VAL A 197 0.04 3.58 -18.95
CA VAL A 197 0.80 2.62 -18.13
C VAL A 197 -0.07 2.26 -16.93
N ILE A 198 -0.45 0.99 -16.79
CA ILE A 198 -1.43 0.56 -15.79
C ILE A 198 -0.93 -0.64 -14.99
N GLU A 199 -1.20 -0.60 -13.67
CA GLU A 199 -0.96 -1.72 -12.77
C GLU A 199 -1.79 -2.95 -13.11
N SER A 200 -1.38 -4.10 -12.59
CA SER A 200 -2.07 -5.37 -12.78
C SER A 200 -1.91 -6.33 -11.61
N THR A 201 -1.73 -5.82 -10.40
CA THR A 201 -1.53 -6.63 -9.18
C THR A 201 -2.59 -7.72 -9.01
N TYR A 202 -3.84 -7.39 -9.31
CA TYR A 202 -4.97 -8.34 -9.36
C TYR A 202 -5.60 -8.39 -10.75
N GLY A 203 -4.77 -8.45 -11.77
CA GLY A 203 -5.19 -8.54 -13.16
C GLY A 203 -5.90 -9.86 -13.51
N ASP A 204 -5.75 -10.88 -12.67
CA ASP A 204 -6.29 -12.24 -12.83
C ASP A 204 -7.57 -12.51 -12.01
N LYS A 205 -7.88 -11.67 -10.99
CA LYS A 205 -8.95 -11.99 -10.04
C LYS A 205 -9.68 -10.78 -9.49
N ASN A 206 -10.80 -11.02 -8.84
CA ASN A 206 -11.64 -10.01 -8.21
C ASN A 206 -11.70 -10.20 -6.70
N HIS A 207 -11.97 -9.11 -5.99
CA HIS A 207 -12.15 -9.13 -4.55
C HIS A 207 -13.61 -9.36 -4.15
N GLU A 208 -13.81 -9.85 -2.94
CA GLU A 208 -15.12 -9.88 -2.31
C GLU A 208 -15.63 -8.45 -2.01
N GLY A 209 -16.98 -8.29 -1.99
CA GLY A 209 -17.60 -7.00 -1.74
C GLY A 209 -17.43 -6.52 -0.30
N ARG A 210 -17.53 -5.20 -0.08
CA ARG A 210 -17.35 -4.56 1.22
C ARG A 210 -18.26 -5.12 2.33
N SER A 211 -19.52 -5.36 2.04
CA SER A 211 -20.44 -5.91 3.04
C SER A 211 -20.07 -7.33 3.48
N SER A 212 -19.62 -8.15 2.54
CA SER A 212 -19.16 -9.51 2.81
C SER A 212 -17.91 -9.52 3.68
N ARG A 213 -16.92 -8.67 3.36
CA ARG A 213 -15.66 -8.59 4.13
C ARG A 213 -15.88 -8.15 5.57
N ARG A 214 -16.77 -7.15 5.80
CA ARG A 214 -17.12 -6.69 7.14
C ARG A 214 -17.78 -7.79 7.97
N LYS A 215 -18.74 -8.50 7.37
CA LYS A 215 -19.40 -9.64 8.03
C LYS A 215 -18.41 -10.75 8.38
N ARG A 216 -17.49 -11.07 7.44
CA ARG A 216 -16.45 -12.08 7.71
C ARG A 216 -15.48 -11.63 8.81
N LEU A 217 -15.06 -10.37 8.81
CA LEU A 217 -14.22 -9.80 9.88
C LEU A 217 -14.92 -9.97 11.23
N GLN A 218 -16.19 -9.59 11.32
CA GLN A 218 -17.00 -9.74 12.54
C GLN A 218 -17.08 -11.20 12.98
N GLN A 219 -17.38 -12.15 12.07
CA GLN A 219 -17.47 -13.58 12.38
C GLN A 219 -16.14 -14.17 12.88
N ILE A 220 -15.01 -13.77 12.31
CA ILE A 220 -13.67 -14.22 12.76
C ILE A 220 -13.41 -13.71 14.18
N ILE A 221 -13.74 -12.46 14.47
CA ILE A 221 -13.58 -11.89 15.81
C ILE A 221 -14.50 -12.60 16.82
N GLU A 222 -15.78 -12.80 16.48
CA GLU A 222 -16.73 -13.50 17.34
C GLU A 222 -16.28 -14.93 17.68
N LYS A 223 -15.74 -15.65 16.68
CA LYS A 223 -15.16 -16.98 16.87
C LYS A 223 -13.95 -16.94 17.80
N ALA A 224 -12.98 -16.05 17.54
CA ALA A 224 -11.76 -15.93 18.34
C ALA A 224 -12.07 -15.57 19.81
N VAL A 225 -13.07 -14.71 20.03
CA VAL A 225 -13.48 -14.36 21.39
C VAL A 225 -14.15 -15.54 22.10
N ALA A 226 -14.97 -16.33 21.39
CA ALA A 226 -15.67 -17.49 21.96
C ALA A 226 -14.72 -18.57 22.50
N ASP A 227 -13.55 -18.74 21.89
CA ASP A 227 -12.48 -19.65 22.36
C ASP A 227 -11.41 -18.96 23.19
N LYS A 228 -11.62 -17.70 23.56
CA LYS A 228 -10.69 -16.84 24.34
C LYS A 228 -9.35 -16.66 23.65
N GLY A 229 -9.36 -16.45 22.34
CA GLY A 229 -8.20 -16.32 21.52
C GLY A 229 -7.82 -14.87 21.15
N VAL A 230 -6.68 -14.74 20.50
CA VAL A 230 -6.16 -13.47 19.98
C VAL A 230 -6.28 -13.45 18.47
N VAL A 231 -6.78 -12.34 17.90
CA VAL A 231 -6.77 -12.10 16.45
C VAL A 231 -5.52 -11.30 16.08
N LEU A 232 -4.59 -11.91 15.36
CA LEU A 232 -3.40 -11.24 14.83
C LEU A 232 -3.66 -10.78 13.39
N ILE A 233 -3.48 -9.50 13.12
CA ILE A 233 -3.67 -8.92 11.79
C ILE A 233 -2.35 -8.30 11.31
N PRO A 234 -1.57 -9.02 10.51
CA PRO A 234 -0.42 -8.45 9.81
C PRO A 234 -0.90 -7.34 8.88
N ALA A 235 -0.41 -6.11 9.08
CA ALA A 235 -0.85 -4.98 8.27
C ALA A 235 0.29 -4.01 7.98
N PHE A 236 0.27 -3.41 6.79
CA PHE A 236 1.14 -2.29 6.48
C PHE A 236 0.80 -1.08 7.36
N SER A 237 1.81 -0.37 7.79
CA SER A 237 1.67 0.78 8.71
C SER A 237 0.83 1.91 8.12
N ILE A 238 0.84 2.06 6.78
CA ILE A 238 0.04 3.06 6.06
C ILE A 238 -1.04 2.39 5.20
N GLY A 239 -2.22 3.00 5.18
CA GLY A 239 -3.37 2.59 4.38
C GLY A 239 -4.17 1.49 5.06
N ARG A 240 -3.65 0.26 5.09
CA ARG A 240 -4.37 -0.91 5.59
C ARG A 240 -4.74 -0.81 7.06
N THR A 241 -3.82 -0.39 7.90
CA THR A 241 -4.09 -0.19 9.33
C THR A 241 -5.24 0.80 9.53
N GLN A 242 -5.24 1.93 8.83
CA GLN A 242 -6.27 2.96 8.99
C GLN A 242 -7.65 2.51 8.48
N GLU A 243 -7.70 1.72 7.41
CA GLU A 243 -8.96 1.14 6.92
C GLU A 243 -9.54 0.11 7.89
N LEU A 244 -8.68 -0.75 8.47
CA LEU A 244 -9.10 -1.70 9.49
C LEU A 244 -9.66 -1.00 10.72
N LEU A 245 -9.00 0.05 11.20
CA LEU A 245 -9.51 0.85 12.32
C LEU A 245 -10.89 1.42 12.02
N TYR A 246 -11.09 1.97 10.83
CA TYR A 246 -12.40 2.49 10.41
C TYR A 246 -13.49 1.41 10.45
N GLU A 247 -13.18 0.21 9.95
CA GLU A 247 -14.15 -0.89 9.93
C GLU A 247 -14.39 -1.45 11.35
N LEU A 248 -13.35 -1.62 12.16
CA LEU A 248 -13.46 -2.10 13.53
C LEU A 248 -14.25 -1.13 14.42
N GLU A 249 -13.94 0.17 14.36
CA GLU A 249 -14.74 1.18 15.07
C GLU A 249 -16.21 1.10 14.67
N SER A 250 -16.50 0.94 13.39
CA SER A 250 -17.88 0.85 12.92
C SER A 250 -18.60 -0.42 13.41
N ILE A 251 -17.90 -1.56 13.47
CA ILE A 251 -18.46 -2.82 14.02
C ILE A 251 -18.69 -2.68 15.53
N ILE A 252 -17.71 -2.20 16.27
CA ILE A 252 -17.76 -1.99 17.71
C ILE A 252 -18.92 -1.03 18.06
N HIS A 253 -18.99 0.12 17.39
CA HIS A 253 -20.06 1.10 17.61
C HIS A 253 -21.46 0.54 17.35
N GLN A 254 -21.64 -0.24 16.28
CA GLN A 254 -22.94 -0.83 15.94
C GLN A 254 -23.35 -2.00 16.85
N SER A 255 -22.40 -2.58 17.56
CA SER A 255 -22.60 -3.78 18.38
C SER A 255 -22.18 -3.59 19.84
N SER A 256 -21.89 -2.38 20.30
CA SER A 256 -21.28 -2.07 21.61
C SER A 256 -21.88 -2.85 22.78
N ASP A 257 -23.22 -2.90 22.86
CA ASP A 257 -23.93 -3.56 23.96
C ASP A 257 -24.13 -5.05 23.75
N LYS A 258 -23.81 -5.60 22.58
CA LYS A 258 -23.98 -7.03 22.30
C LYS A 258 -22.91 -7.83 23.03
N PRO A 259 -23.28 -8.91 23.70
CA PRO A 259 -22.32 -9.83 24.31
C PRO A 259 -21.50 -10.51 23.19
N LEU A 260 -20.20 -10.65 23.42
CA LEU A 260 -19.29 -11.50 22.66
C LEU A 260 -19.14 -12.87 23.33
N ASP A 261 -19.08 -12.87 24.67
CA ASP A 261 -19.17 -14.05 25.54
C ASP A 261 -19.87 -13.69 26.85
N ASP A 262 -19.82 -14.58 27.86
CA ASP A 262 -20.45 -14.37 29.18
C ASP A 262 -19.85 -13.18 29.96
N SER A 263 -18.64 -12.72 29.61
CA SER A 263 -17.87 -11.73 30.36
C SER A 263 -17.47 -10.49 29.55
N LEU A 264 -17.60 -10.52 28.24
CA LEU A 264 -17.08 -9.49 27.33
C LEU A 264 -18.18 -9.03 26.35
N LYS A 265 -18.33 -7.72 26.21
CA LYS A 265 -19.14 -7.09 25.15
C LYS A 265 -18.24 -6.53 24.04
N TRP A 266 -18.84 -6.29 22.87
CA TRP A 266 -18.15 -5.63 21.76
C TRP A 266 -17.56 -4.27 22.17
N GLY A 267 -18.26 -3.51 23.02
CA GLY A 267 -17.78 -2.23 23.53
C GLY A 267 -16.54 -2.33 24.43
N ASP A 268 -16.20 -3.51 24.95
CA ASP A 268 -15.07 -3.73 25.85
C ASP A 268 -13.89 -4.43 25.16
N LEU A 269 -14.05 -4.81 23.86
CA LEU A 269 -13.01 -5.51 23.10
C LEU A 269 -11.83 -4.57 22.76
N GLU A 270 -10.64 -4.93 23.23
CA GLU A 270 -9.43 -4.15 22.99
C GLU A 270 -8.89 -4.35 21.57
N VAL A 271 -8.52 -3.24 20.93
CA VAL A 271 -7.82 -3.19 19.64
C VAL A 271 -6.44 -2.55 19.86
N ILE A 272 -5.40 -3.28 19.59
CA ILE A 272 -4.01 -2.84 19.77
C ILE A 272 -3.39 -2.54 18.41
N ILE A 273 -2.88 -1.32 18.22
CA ILE A 273 -1.90 -1.01 17.17
C ILE A 273 -0.51 -1.13 17.76
N ASP A 274 0.22 -2.14 17.34
CA ASP A 274 1.59 -2.35 17.75
C ASP A 274 2.58 -2.03 16.62
N SER A 275 2.67 -0.75 16.31
CA SER A 275 3.57 -0.18 15.31
C SER A 275 3.70 1.33 15.49
N PRO A 276 4.87 1.86 15.93
CA PRO A 276 5.10 3.31 16.05
C PRO A 276 4.80 4.06 14.76
N LEU A 277 5.27 3.52 13.64
CA LEU A 277 5.04 4.13 12.32
C LEU A 277 3.55 4.16 11.94
N ALA A 278 2.78 3.11 12.27
CA ALA A 278 1.33 3.10 12.02
C ALA A 278 0.62 4.15 12.88
N ASN A 279 1.09 4.40 14.11
CA ASN A 279 0.58 5.47 14.96
C ASN A 279 0.83 6.85 14.36
N ASP A 280 2.03 7.11 13.85
CA ASP A 280 2.36 8.38 13.23
C ASP A 280 1.57 8.61 11.93
N PHE A 281 1.37 7.57 11.11
CA PHE A 281 0.47 7.66 9.98
C PHE A 281 -0.98 7.88 10.40
N THR A 282 -1.46 7.22 11.44
CA THR A 282 -2.83 7.41 11.94
C THR A 282 -3.05 8.85 12.43
N LYS A 283 -2.06 9.45 13.13
CA LYS A 283 -2.07 10.88 13.49
C LYS A 283 -2.12 11.77 12.24
N SER A 284 -1.31 11.47 11.22
CA SER A 284 -1.28 12.21 9.96
C SER A 284 -2.59 12.10 9.18
N TYR A 285 -3.20 10.89 9.11
CA TYR A 285 -4.52 10.70 8.51
C TYR A 285 -5.59 11.55 9.17
N ARG A 286 -5.56 11.69 10.51
CA ARG A 286 -6.48 12.56 11.24
C ARG A 286 -6.28 14.05 10.93
N GLN A 287 -5.05 14.49 10.66
CA GLN A 287 -4.76 15.85 10.20
C GLN A 287 -5.28 16.09 8.78
N LEU A 288 -5.30 15.06 7.94
CA LEU A 288 -5.68 15.10 6.52
C LEU A 288 -7.16 14.77 6.27
N LYS A 289 -8.03 14.88 7.28
CA LYS A 289 -9.47 14.56 7.22
C LYS A 289 -10.24 15.26 6.08
N GLN A 290 -9.76 16.40 5.59
CA GLN A 290 -10.36 17.11 4.45
C GLN A 290 -10.26 16.31 3.13
N PHE A 291 -9.33 15.38 3.04
CA PHE A 291 -9.14 14.49 1.88
C PHE A 291 -9.90 13.17 2.00
N TRP A 292 -10.54 12.91 3.14
CA TRP A 292 -11.36 11.71 3.32
C TRP A 292 -12.59 11.75 2.42
N ASP A 293 -13.14 10.60 2.12
CA ASP A 293 -14.34 10.48 1.33
C ASP A 293 -15.58 11.08 2.03
N LYS A 294 -16.71 11.09 1.34
CA LYS A 294 -17.95 11.67 1.88
C LYS A 294 -18.49 10.85 3.06
N GLU A 295 -18.33 9.52 3.04
CA GLU A 295 -18.81 8.64 4.09
C GLU A 295 -18.07 8.89 5.40
N ALA A 296 -16.74 8.88 5.35
CA ALA A 296 -15.91 9.09 6.53
C ALA A 296 -16.11 10.50 7.14
N ARG A 297 -16.27 11.53 6.30
CA ARG A 297 -16.60 12.88 6.77
C ARG A 297 -17.98 12.95 7.44
N LYS A 298 -18.95 12.17 6.96
CA LYS A 298 -20.27 12.06 7.59
C LYS A 298 -20.15 11.42 8.99
N VAL A 299 -19.34 10.37 9.14
CA VAL A 299 -19.07 9.74 10.44
C VAL A 299 -18.48 10.76 11.43
N LEU A 300 -17.49 11.57 10.99
CA LEU A 300 -16.93 12.66 11.81
C LEU A 300 -18.01 13.69 12.23
N SER A 301 -18.91 14.07 11.32
CA SER A 301 -19.97 15.04 11.63
C SER A 301 -20.99 14.52 12.66
N GLN A 302 -21.03 13.21 12.91
CA GLN A 302 -21.84 12.54 13.93
C GLN A 302 -21.12 12.44 15.28
N GLY A 303 -19.95 13.08 15.45
CA GLY A 303 -19.15 13.03 16.67
C GLY A 303 -18.34 11.76 16.85
N ARG A 304 -18.29 10.86 15.85
CA ARG A 304 -17.48 9.63 15.90
C ARG A 304 -16.08 9.88 15.34
N HIS A 305 -15.12 9.15 15.88
CA HIS A 305 -13.70 9.28 15.49
C HIS A 305 -13.12 7.90 15.10
N PRO A 306 -13.31 7.44 13.86
CA PRO A 306 -12.99 6.06 13.47
C PRO A 306 -11.49 5.72 13.53
N LEU A 307 -10.61 6.70 13.61
CA LEU A 307 -9.17 6.51 13.83
C LEU A 307 -8.71 6.89 15.26
N SER A 308 -9.65 7.04 16.21
CA SER A 308 -9.36 7.37 17.61
C SER A 308 -10.60 7.08 18.46
N PHE A 309 -10.77 5.85 18.88
CA PHE A 309 -11.90 5.38 19.70
C PHE A 309 -11.38 4.80 21.03
N GLU A 310 -12.26 4.65 22.00
CA GLU A 310 -11.91 4.36 23.41
C GLU A 310 -11.12 3.06 23.59
N ASN A 311 -11.48 2.02 22.87
CA ASN A 311 -10.85 0.70 22.96
C ASN A 311 -9.56 0.55 22.17
N LEU A 312 -9.10 1.64 21.52
CA LEU A 312 -7.88 1.64 20.73
C LEU A 312 -6.66 1.93 21.59
N LEU A 313 -5.81 0.93 21.75
CA LEU A 313 -4.52 1.06 22.43
C LEU A 313 -3.39 1.15 21.40
N THR A 314 -2.41 1.98 21.66
CA THR A 314 -1.25 2.15 20.77
C THR A 314 0.04 1.87 21.54
N ILE A 315 0.94 1.08 20.94
CA ILE A 315 2.23 0.73 21.52
C ILE A 315 3.35 1.39 20.71
N ASP A 316 4.06 2.32 21.33
CA ASP A 316 5.12 3.09 20.66
C ASP A 316 6.52 2.52 20.98
N ASP A 317 6.77 2.09 22.19
CA ASP A 317 8.09 1.62 22.63
C ASP A 317 8.26 0.10 22.55
N HIS A 318 9.53 -0.34 22.56
CA HIS A 318 9.89 -1.74 22.40
C HIS A 318 9.66 -2.57 23.68
N GLU A 319 9.81 -1.96 24.86
CA GLU A 319 9.64 -2.66 26.12
C GLU A 319 8.17 -3.03 26.34
N THR A 320 7.26 -2.06 26.18
CA THR A 320 5.81 -2.29 26.23
C THR A 320 5.36 -3.32 25.19
N HIS A 321 5.95 -3.30 23.96
CA HIS A 321 5.72 -4.33 22.96
C HIS A 321 6.03 -5.74 23.51
N LEU A 322 7.23 -5.95 24.05
CA LEU A 322 7.63 -7.27 24.56
C LEU A 322 6.80 -7.71 25.77
N GLN A 323 6.41 -6.77 26.63
CA GLN A 323 5.51 -7.03 27.75
C GLN A 323 4.13 -7.47 27.26
N THR A 324 3.58 -6.80 26.23
CA THR A 324 2.28 -7.14 25.63
C THR A 324 2.31 -8.53 24.98
N VAL A 325 3.35 -8.86 24.22
CA VAL A 325 3.52 -10.21 23.64
C VAL A 325 3.49 -11.28 24.72
N ARG A 326 4.29 -11.12 25.79
CA ARG A 326 4.34 -12.07 26.93
C ARG A 326 3.00 -12.14 27.67
N TYR A 327 2.33 -11.00 27.85
CA TYR A 327 1.03 -10.95 28.50
C TYR A 327 -0.01 -11.74 27.72
N LEU A 328 -0.14 -11.52 26.41
CA LEU A 328 -1.09 -12.24 25.56
C LEU A 328 -0.76 -13.74 25.47
N GLN A 329 0.52 -14.10 25.38
CA GLN A 329 0.96 -15.51 25.39
C GLN A 329 0.53 -16.24 26.68
N ARG A 330 0.62 -15.57 27.83
CA ARG A 330 0.27 -16.15 29.12
C ARG A 330 -1.21 -16.20 29.39
N THR A 331 -1.95 -15.16 29.02
CA THR A 331 -3.36 -14.99 29.42
C THR A 331 -4.35 -15.39 28.35
N ALA A 332 -3.94 -15.36 27.07
CA ALA A 332 -4.80 -15.52 25.91
C ALA A 332 -6.09 -14.66 26.02
N ARG A 333 -5.95 -13.42 26.54
CA ARG A 333 -7.07 -12.48 26.63
C ARG A 333 -7.56 -12.14 25.24
N PRO A 334 -8.89 -12.23 24.96
CA PRO A 334 -9.46 -11.84 23.69
C PRO A 334 -9.07 -10.40 23.32
N THR A 335 -8.34 -10.25 22.21
CA THR A 335 -7.76 -8.97 21.79
C THR A 335 -7.51 -9.01 20.30
N ILE A 336 -7.69 -7.89 19.61
CA ILE A 336 -7.28 -7.71 18.22
C ILE A 336 -5.94 -6.99 18.21
N VAL A 337 -4.92 -7.59 17.59
CA VAL A 337 -3.60 -6.99 17.43
C VAL A 337 -3.32 -6.70 15.97
N ILE A 338 -3.13 -5.44 15.62
CA ILE A 338 -2.71 -4.99 14.30
C ILE A 338 -1.23 -4.60 14.40
N ALA A 339 -0.35 -5.32 13.70
CA ALA A 339 1.09 -5.08 13.78
C ALA A 339 1.78 -5.16 12.42
N ALA A 340 2.84 -4.38 12.24
CA ALA A 340 3.69 -4.41 11.05
C ALA A 340 4.73 -5.57 11.17
N SER A 341 5.17 -6.19 10.07
CA SER A 341 4.87 -5.89 8.66
C SER A 341 3.69 -6.69 8.12
N GLY A 342 3.07 -6.13 7.07
CA GLY A 342 1.90 -6.76 6.46
C GLY A 342 2.16 -8.09 5.75
N MET A 343 3.42 -8.42 5.39
CA MET A 343 3.84 -9.69 4.78
C MET A 343 4.59 -10.61 5.76
N CYS A 344 4.63 -10.27 7.04
CA CYS A 344 5.36 -11.00 8.08
C CYS A 344 6.87 -11.19 7.81
N ALA A 345 7.45 -10.38 6.93
CA ALA A 345 8.88 -10.44 6.57
C ALA A 345 9.81 -9.80 7.63
N GLY A 346 9.25 -9.35 8.75
CA GLY A 346 9.95 -8.70 9.85
C GLY A 346 8.97 -7.90 10.70
N GLY A 347 9.51 -7.00 11.54
CA GLY A 347 8.71 -6.13 12.39
C GLY A 347 8.10 -6.82 13.61
N ARG A 348 7.24 -6.08 14.32
CA ARG A 348 6.67 -6.51 15.59
C ARG A 348 5.73 -7.71 15.47
N ILE A 349 5.07 -7.89 14.33
CA ILE A 349 4.19 -9.03 14.07
C ILE A 349 4.92 -10.37 14.24
N VAL A 350 6.20 -10.45 13.86
CA VAL A 350 6.98 -11.68 13.97
C VAL A 350 7.10 -12.16 15.43
N ASN A 351 7.23 -11.24 16.38
CA ASN A 351 7.27 -11.59 17.80
C ASN A 351 5.94 -12.17 18.30
N TYR A 352 4.81 -11.62 17.86
CA TYR A 352 3.48 -12.19 18.12
C TYR A 352 3.32 -13.56 17.49
N LEU A 353 3.73 -13.73 16.23
CA LEU A 353 3.67 -15.01 15.54
C LEU A 353 4.49 -16.08 16.29
N LYS A 354 5.75 -15.78 16.64
CA LYS A 354 6.61 -16.72 17.41
C LYS A 354 5.99 -17.12 18.76
N ALA A 355 5.23 -16.23 19.39
CA ALA A 355 4.62 -16.47 20.68
C ALA A 355 3.28 -17.20 20.62
N LEU A 356 2.52 -17.05 19.53
CA LEU A 356 1.10 -17.40 19.50
C LEU A 356 0.69 -18.32 18.34
N ILE A 357 1.52 -18.52 17.29
CA ILE A 357 1.12 -19.31 16.12
C ILE A 357 0.87 -20.78 16.41
N GLU A 358 1.49 -21.32 17.48
CA GLU A 358 1.29 -22.69 17.94
C GLU A 358 0.07 -22.86 18.87
N ASP A 359 -0.57 -21.76 19.28
CA ASP A 359 -1.80 -21.79 20.10
C ASP A 359 -3.02 -21.88 19.18
N LYS A 360 -3.82 -22.93 19.33
CA LYS A 360 -5.04 -23.20 18.55
C LYS A 360 -6.14 -22.14 18.71
N ARG A 361 -6.08 -21.35 19.76
CA ARG A 361 -7.04 -20.25 20.02
C ARG A 361 -6.69 -18.99 19.23
N THR A 362 -5.47 -18.88 18.71
CA THR A 362 -5.03 -17.74 17.91
C THR A 362 -5.61 -17.83 16.52
N ASP A 363 -6.14 -16.74 16.02
CA ASP A 363 -6.53 -16.57 14.62
C ASP A 363 -5.63 -15.54 13.94
N ILE A 364 -5.04 -15.88 12.79
CA ILE A 364 -4.22 -14.98 11.99
C ILE A 364 -5.03 -14.57 10.77
N LEU A 365 -5.27 -13.26 10.64
CA LEU A 365 -6.09 -12.71 9.58
C LEU A 365 -5.25 -11.90 8.58
N PHE A 366 -5.10 -12.43 7.40
CA PHE A 366 -4.47 -11.72 6.27
C PHE A 366 -5.47 -10.83 5.54
N VAL A 367 -5.12 -9.57 5.39
CA VAL A 367 -5.95 -8.51 4.79
C VAL A 367 -5.30 -7.85 3.58
N GLY A 368 -4.17 -8.37 3.13
CA GLY A 368 -3.39 -7.86 2.00
C GLY A 368 -2.70 -8.98 1.24
N TYR A 369 -2.10 -8.60 0.10
CA TYR A 369 -1.28 -9.49 -0.71
C TYR A 369 -0.09 -10.03 0.10
N GLN A 370 0.25 -11.30 -0.11
CA GLN A 370 1.41 -11.95 0.48
C GLN A 370 2.35 -12.41 -0.65
N ALA A 371 3.49 -11.74 -0.79
CA ALA A 371 4.46 -12.05 -1.84
C ALA A 371 5.14 -13.39 -1.60
N GLN A 372 5.44 -14.12 -2.68
CA GLN A 372 6.24 -15.34 -2.62
C GLN A 372 7.58 -15.09 -1.91
N GLY A 373 8.03 -16.06 -1.12
CA GLY A 373 9.26 -15.95 -0.33
C GLY A 373 9.12 -15.14 0.96
N THR A 374 7.90 -14.78 1.37
CA THR A 374 7.63 -14.16 2.67
C THR A 374 6.99 -15.14 3.64
N ALA A 375 7.24 -14.95 4.94
CA ALA A 375 6.63 -15.79 5.97
C ALA A 375 5.09 -15.73 5.94
N GLY A 376 4.51 -14.58 5.58
CA GLY A 376 3.05 -14.46 5.42
C GLY A 376 2.50 -15.36 4.32
N HIS A 377 3.20 -15.46 3.19
CA HIS A 377 2.84 -16.38 2.09
C HIS A 377 2.92 -17.85 2.55
N ASP A 378 3.97 -18.21 3.28
CA ASP A 378 4.14 -19.57 3.79
C ASP A 378 3.06 -19.93 4.81
N ILE A 379 2.70 -19.01 5.71
CA ILE A 379 1.60 -19.21 6.67
C ILE A 379 0.28 -19.43 5.94
N GLN A 380 -0.03 -18.63 4.90
CA GLN A 380 -1.25 -18.83 4.11
C GLN A 380 -1.26 -20.18 3.38
N THR A 381 -0.11 -20.57 2.81
CA THR A 381 0.01 -21.79 1.99
C THR A 381 -0.03 -23.06 2.82
N TYR A 382 0.64 -23.06 3.97
CA TYR A 382 0.84 -24.28 4.78
C TYR A 382 -0.10 -24.35 6.00
N GLY A 383 -0.75 -23.24 6.37
CA GLY A 383 -1.58 -23.16 7.57
C GLY A 383 -2.81 -24.07 7.52
N GLU A 384 -3.51 -24.16 6.39
CA GLU A 384 -4.66 -25.06 6.24
C GLU A 384 -4.33 -26.55 6.41
N ARG A 385 -3.06 -26.92 6.23
CA ARG A 385 -2.55 -28.30 6.35
C ARG A 385 -1.81 -28.53 7.67
N HIS A 386 -1.90 -27.62 8.64
CA HIS A 386 -1.13 -27.65 9.88
C HIS A 386 0.37 -27.85 9.65
N GLY A 387 0.92 -27.16 8.66
CA GLY A 387 2.34 -27.20 8.32
C GLY A 387 3.19 -26.39 9.30
N TYR A 388 4.31 -25.90 8.85
CA TYR A 388 5.20 -25.04 9.65
C TYR A 388 5.61 -23.80 8.85
N VAL A 389 6.05 -22.78 9.57
CA VAL A 389 6.70 -21.59 9.03
C VAL A 389 8.06 -21.39 9.69
N GLU A 390 9.01 -20.85 8.95
CA GLU A 390 10.30 -20.46 9.49
C GLU A 390 10.30 -18.97 9.84
N LEU A 391 10.57 -18.64 11.11
CA LEU A 391 10.65 -17.28 11.61
C LEU A 391 12.00 -17.11 12.34
N ASP A 392 12.81 -16.16 11.90
CA ASP A 392 14.16 -15.90 12.46
C ASP A 392 15.02 -17.19 12.56
N GLY A 393 14.99 -18.02 11.50
CA GLY A 393 15.78 -19.27 11.42
C GLY A 393 15.28 -20.42 12.31
N LYS A 394 14.07 -20.30 12.89
CA LYS A 394 13.42 -21.37 13.67
C LYS A 394 12.09 -21.76 13.07
N ARG A 395 11.76 -23.04 13.14
CA ARG A 395 10.49 -23.60 12.68
C ARG A 395 9.46 -23.55 13.79
N TYR A 396 8.25 -23.12 13.42
CA TYR A 396 7.08 -23.06 14.28
C TYR A 396 5.93 -23.79 13.61
N SER A 397 5.26 -24.70 14.32
CA SER A 397 4.06 -25.37 13.82
C SER A 397 2.90 -24.41 13.71
N ILE A 398 2.14 -24.46 12.62
CA ILE A 398 0.97 -23.60 12.44
C ILE A 398 -0.24 -24.32 12.99
N ASN A 399 -0.60 -24.02 14.25
CA ASN A 399 -1.81 -24.51 14.91
C ASN A 399 -2.91 -23.45 14.94
N ALA A 400 -2.56 -22.18 14.77
CA ALA A 400 -3.49 -21.06 14.70
C ALA A 400 -4.47 -21.20 13.53
N GLY A 401 -5.68 -20.66 13.68
CA GLY A 401 -6.63 -20.51 12.58
C GLY A 401 -6.11 -19.51 11.55
N ILE A 402 -6.09 -19.88 10.26
CA ILE A 402 -5.61 -18.99 9.20
C ILE A 402 -6.78 -18.51 8.36
N HIS A 403 -6.90 -17.19 8.23
CA HIS A 403 -7.97 -16.53 7.50
C HIS A 403 -7.43 -15.52 6.50
N THR A 404 -8.08 -15.41 5.35
CA THR A 404 -7.80 -14.38 4.34
C THR A 404 -9.09 -13.68 3.94
N ILE A 405 -9.09 -12.34 4.02
CA ILE A 405 -10.19 -11.52 3.52
C ILE A 405 -9.67 -10.65 2.39
N SER A 406 -9.86 -11.11 1.15
CA SER A 406 -9.36 -10.43 -0.06
C SER A 406 -10.00 -9.04 -0.28
N GLY A 407 -11.21 -8.85 0.23
CA GLY A 407 -11.95 -7.58 0.14
C GLY A 407 -11.29 -6.41 0.86
N TYR A 408 -10.24 -6.63 1.65
CA TYR A 408 -9.41 -5.59 2.24
C TYR A 408 -8.17 -5.26 1.41
N SER A 409 -7.96 -5.86 0.24
CA SER A 409 -6.87 -5.43 -0.63
C SER A 409 -7.01 -3.95 -1.01
N ALA A 410 -5.91 -3.21 -0.97
CA ALA A 410 -5.90 -1.81 -1.40
C ALA A 410 -6.01 -1.66 -2.92
N HIS A 411 -5.54 -2.66 -3.68
CA HIS A 411 -5.55 -2.61 -5.14
C HIS A 411 -6.93 -2.91 -5.73
N ALA A 412 -7.20 -2.34 -6.88
CA ALA A 412 -8.36 -2.65 -7.69
C ALA A 412 -8.30 -4.11 -8.18
N GLY A 413 -9.43 -4.80 -8.21
CA GLY A 413 -9.54 -6.11 -8.85
C GLY A 413 -9.66 -6.00 -10.37
N GLN A 414 -9.54 -7.13 -11.08
CA GLN A 414 -9.59 -7.20 -12.56
C GLN A 414 -10.74 -6.38 -13.15
N ARG A 415 -11.96 -6.58 -12.64
CA ARG A 415 -13.15 -5.85 -13.12
C ARG A 415 -13.02 -4.34 -12.95
N ASP A 416 -12.41 -3.88 -11.87
CA ASP A 416 -12.28 -2.46 -11.57
C ASP A 416 -11.19 -1.81 -12.42
N LEU A 417 -10.07 -2.53 -12.66
CA LEU A 417 -9.03 -2.16 -13.61
C LEU A 417 -9.60 -2.06 -15.04
N LEU A 418 -10.35 -3.07 -15.47
CA LEU A 418 -11.04 -3.04 -16.76
C LEU A 418 -12.05 -1.88 -16.87
N ASN A 419 -12.79 -1.62 -15.78
CA ASN A 419 -13.74 -0.51 -15.73
C ASN A 419 -13.03 0.87 -15.80
N PHE A 420 -11.84 1.00 -15.23
CA PHE A 420 -11.05 2.23 -15.35
C PHE A 420 -10.74 2.54 -16.82
N VAL A 421 -10.37 1.53 -17.61
CA VAL A 421 -10.15 1.67 -19.06
C VAL A 421 -11.47 1.81 -19.83
N LYS A 422 -12.47 0.97 -19.53
CA LYS A 422 -13.78 0.96 -20.22
C LYS A 422 -14.51 2.29 -20.12
N ARG A 423 -14.39 3.00 -19.00
CA ARG A 423 -15.05 4.29 -18.77
C ARG A 423 -14.35 5.49 -19.40
N MET A 424 -13.16 5.32 -19.98
CA MET A 424 -12.52 6.36 -20.77
C MET A 424 -13.35 6.63 -22.02
N ARG A 425 -13.63 7.90 -22.32
CA ARG A 425 -14.42 8.26 -23.50
C ARG A 425 -13.66 7.97 -24.81
N HIS A 426 -12.39 8.30 -24.84
CA HIS A 426 -11.49 7.93 -25.93
C HIS A 426 -10.44 6.96 -25.41
N LYS A 427 -10.36 5.79 -26.03
CA LYS A 427 -9.44 4.73 -25.62
C LYS A 427 -8.01 5.09 -26.00
N PRO A 428 -7.01 4.65 -25.23
CA PRO A 428 -5.61 4.84 -25.57
C PRO A 428 -5.26 4.07 -26.86
N ARG A 429 -4.23 4.55 -27.55
CA ARG A 429 -3.64 3.81 -28.68
C ARG A 429 -2.74 2.68 -28.19
N GLU A 430 -2.11 2.87 -27.03
CA GLU A 430 -1.20 1.92 -26.41
C GLU A 430 -1.51 1.78 -24.92
N ILE A 431 -1.54 0.55 -24.42
CA ILE A 431 -1.60 0.22 -23.00
C ILE A 431 -0.38 -0.62 -22.65
N ARG A 432 0.37 -0.18 -21.64
CA ARG A 432 1.48 -0.93 -21.04
C ARG A 432 1.07 -1.50 -19.70
N VAL A 433 1.04 -2.81 -19.61
CA VAL A 433 0.64 -3.53 -18.38
C VAL A 433 1.89 -3.80 -17.55
N VAL A 434 1.92 -3.24 -16.36
CA VAL A 434 3.05 -3.31 -15.41
C VAL A 434 2.56 -3.69 -14.02
N HIS A 435 3.46 -3.81 -13.05
CA HIS A 435 3.16 -3.95 -11.62
C HIS A 435 2.17 -5.09 -11.35
N GLY A 436 2.61 -6.31 -11.60
CA GLY A 436 1.85 -7.54 -11.39
C GLY A 436 2.71 -8.76 -11.63
N ASP A 437 2.32 -9.88 -11.05
CA ASP A 437 2.91 -11.17 -11.36
C ASP A 437 2.67 -11.54 -12.82
N GLU A 438 3.50 -12.41 -13.37
CA GLU A 438 3.49 -12.73 -14.80
C GLU A 438 2.11 -13.24 -15.27
N GLU A 439 1.48 -14.10 -14.48
CA GLU A 439 0.15 -14.63 -14.76
C GLU A 439 -0.92 -13.54 -14.75
N ALA A 440 -0.91 -12.67 -13.73
CA ALA A 440 -1.85 -11.57 -13.61
C ALA A 440 -1.73 -10.57 -14.78
N LYS A 441 -0.50 -10.26 -15.20
CA LYS A 441 -0.25 -9.40 -16.36
C LYS A 441 -0.79 -10.01 -17.65
N ARG A 442 -0.53 -11.31 -17.88
CA ARG A 442 -0.98 -12.02 -19.08
C ARG A 442 -2.50 -12.10 -19.16
N GLU A 443 -3.15 -12.49 -18.07
CA GLU A 443 -4.62 -12.56 -18.02
C GLU A 443 -5.23 -11.17 -18.22
N PHE A 444 -4.70 -10.14 -17.55
CA PHE A 444 -5.19 -8.79 -17.72
C PHE A 444 -5.01 -8.25 -19.15
N LYS A 445 -3.86 -8.52 -19.77
CA LYS A 445 -3.62 -8.20 -21.19
C LYS A 445 -4.69 -8.83 -22.08
N LEU A 446 -4.94 -10.13 -21.95
CA LEU A 446 -5.96 -10.84 -22.72
C LEU A 446 -7.35 -10.22 -22.57
N ARG A 447 -7.72 -9.81 -21.32
CA ARG A 447 -9.00 -9.15 -21.06
C ARG A 447 -9.09 -7.76 -21.68
N LEU A 448 -7.98 -7.02 -21.69
CA LEU A 448 -7.91 -5.70 -22.34
C LEU A 448 -8.03 -5.83 -23.86
N GLU A 449 -7.35 -6.79 -24.48
CA GLU A 449 -7.46 -7.08 -25.93
C GLU A 449 -8.88 -7.46 -26.31
N GLN A 450 -9.54 -8.33 -25.53
CA GLN A 450 -10.95 -8.68 -25.73
C GLN A 450 -11.89 -7.45 -25.60
N LEU A 451 -11.59 -6.54 -24.67
CA LEU A 451 -12.41 -5.36 -24.41
C LEU A 451 -12.27 -4.29 -25.52
N LEU A 452 -11.08 -4.14 -26.09
CA LEU A 452 -10.71 -3.00 -26.94
C LEU A 452 -10.56 -3.37 -28.43
N GLY A 453 -10.39 -4.64 -28.75
CA GLY A 453 -10.11 -5.12 -30.11
C GLY A 453 -8.82 -4.49 -30.67
N ASP A 454 -8.72 -4.43 -31.98
CA ASP A 454 -7.54 -3.96 -32.72
C ASP A 454 -7.30 -2.43 -32.61
N SER A 455 -8.16 -1.70 -31.91
CA SER A 455 -8.05 -0.23 -31.80
C SER A 455 -6.96 0.23 -30.83
N THR A 456 -6.45 -0.69 -30.00
CA THR A 456 -5.49 -0.39 -28.92
C THR A 456 -4.43 -1.49 -28.89
N GLU A 457 -3.17 -1.14 -28.97
CA GLU A 457 -2.07 -2.04 -28.73
C GLU A 457 -1.88 -2.28 -27.22
N VAL A 458 -1.88 -3.54 -26.77
CA VAL A 458 -1.64 -3.89 -25.35
C VAL A 458 -0.34 -4.67 -25.25
N VAL A 459 0.62 -4.11 -24.52
CA VAL A 459 1.96 -4.69 -24.34
C VAL A 459 2.27 -4.93 -22.86
N ILE A 460 3.07 -5.96 -22.60
CA ILE A 460 3.80 -6.17 -21.34
C ILE A 460 5.24 -5.80 -21.69
N PRO A 461 5.80 -4.69 -21.16
CA PRO A 461 7.11 -4.16 -21.54
C PRO A 461 8.26 -5.06 -21.06
#